data_9e877b5d0a3d593835509e3e7567d22f
#
_entry.id   9e877b5d0a3d593835509e3e7567d22f
#
_cell.length_a   1.000
_cell.length_b   1.000
_cell.length_c   1.000
_cell.angle_alpha   90.00
_cell.angle_beta   90.00
_cell.angle_gamma   90.00
#
_symmetry.space_group_name_H-M   'P 1'
#
loop_
_entity.id
_entity.type
_entity.pdbx_description
1 polymer ?
#
loop_
_entity_poly.entity_id
_entity_poly.type
_entity_poly.pdbx_seq_one_letter_code
_entity_poly.pdbx_strand_id
1 'polypeptide(L)'
;VNPELGTMADFDAFVAEAHRLGMRVLLDWVANHTARDARWIAEKPASWYERDAAGRPAVPWDWSDTAKLNYADRDVWRAQADAMEFWLTQHDVDGFRCDMAMLVPIEFWNETSLRLRRVKPDLFMLAEAEERNLFEEGAFDACYAWRMHHLMNDVARQRTRVTALRDYIYADRDDYPDSAMRLAFTSNHDENSWNGSEFSRLGDAREIMAVFTFVVPRGLPLIYTGQEIGYDHSFAFFDRDPIPRYEANAFTGFYRRLTALRHDNPALAAGERGGAMTEIRNNAEDCLMTLVRETADNRVVAVMNLSPYAIHADYYTGIYAGMYTDAMTGRPGELRGHVEEDMAPWSYRI
;
A
#
# COMPACT_ATOMS: atom_id res chain seq x y z
N VAL A 1 17.98 -14.60 10.63
CA VAL A 1 17.65 -13.32 11.29
C VAL A 1 18.95 -12.58 11.61
N ASN A 2 18.98 -11.28 11.39
CA ASN A 2 20.13 -10.47 11.81
C ASN A 2 20.25 -10.54 13.35
N PRO A 3 21.44 -10.88 13.90
CA PRO A 3 21.64 -10.99 15.35
C PRO A 3 21.29 -9.73 16.15
N GLU A 4 21.32 -8.55 15.53
CA GLU A 4 20.90 -7.29 16.17
C GLU A 4 19.40 -7.22 16.40
N LEU A 5 18.60 -7.98 15.63
CA LEU A 5 17.14 -8.02 15.74
C LEU A 5 16.66 -9.18 16.61
N GLY A 6 17.51 -10.14 16.90
CA GLY A 6 17.18 -11.32 17.71
C GLY A 6 17.57 -12.64 17.05
N THR A 7 16.99 -13.71 17.54
CA THR A 7 17.18 -15.11 17.07
C THR A 7 16.05 -15.55 16.15
N MET A 8 16.18 -16.74 15.54
CA MET A 8 15.06 -17.37 14.81
C MET A 8 13.90 -17.68 15.74
N ALA A 9 14.16 -18.08 16.99
CA ALA A 9 13.08 -18.33 17.96
C ALA A 9 12.31 -17.05 18.32
N ASP A 10 12.97 -15.89 18.38
CA ASP A 10 12.30 -14.60 18.58
C ASP A 10 11.45 -14.24 17.37
N PHE A 11 11.91 -14.52 16.15
CA PHE A 11 11.14 -14.34 14.93
C PHE A 11 9.89 -15.23 14.91
N ASP A 12 10.02 -16.51 15.24
CA ASP A 12 8.89 -17.45 15.31
C ASP A 12 7.87 -17.01 16.38
N ALA A 13 8.34 -16.52 17.52
CA ALA A 13 7.47 -15.95 18.55
C ALA A 13 6.74 -14.70 18.08
N PHE A 14 7.40 -13.84 17.30
CA PHE A 14 6.77 -12.67 16.69
C PHE A 14 5.67 -13.07 15.70
N VAL A 15 5.94 -14.03 14.79
CA VAL A 15 4.93 -14.52 13.82
C VAL A 15 3.74 -15.13 14.57
N ALA A 16 3.99 -15.98 15.57
CA ALA A 16 2.94 -16.60 16.37
C ALA A 16 2.06 -15.56 17.10
N GLU A 17 2.67 -14.50 17.64
CA GLU A 17 1.91 -13.44 18.32
C GLU A 17 1.10 -12.59 17.33
N ALA A 18 1.64 -12.30 16.14
CA ALA A 18 0.91 -11.63 15.07
C ALA A 18 -0.34 -12.44 14.66
N HIS A 19 -0.18 -13.74 14.48
CA HIS A 19 -1.30 -14.65 14.17
C HIS A 19 -2.34 -14.71 15.29
N ARG A 20 -1.89 -14.76 16.56
CA ARG A 20 -2.80 -14.73 17.72
C ARG A 20 -3.64 -13.45 17.75
N LEU A 21 -3.11 -12.33 17.24
CA LEU A 21 -3.82 -11.05 17.09
C LEU A 21 -4.64 -10.95 15.80
N GLY A 22 -4.69 -12.01 14.98
CA GLY A 22 -5.40 -12.02 13.69
C GLY A 22 -4.69 -11.28 12.56
N MET A 23 -3.39 -10.98 12.72
CA MET A 23 -2.56 -10.34 11.70
C MET A 23 -1.81 -11.38 10.88
N ARG A 24 -1.52 -11.05 9.62
CA ARG A 24 -0.64 -11.80 8.74
C ARG A 24 0.73 -11.14 8.67
N VAL A 25 1.77 -11.95 8.45
CA VAL A 25 3.16 -11.49 8.36
C VAL A 25 3.67 -11.69 6.95
N LEU A 26 4.08 -10.60 6.31
CA LEU A 26 4.76 -10.62 5.01
C LEU A 26 6.23 -10.27 5.21
N LEU A 27 7.12 -11.00 4.55
CA LEU A 27 8.53 -10.64 4.50
C LEU A 27 8.82 -9.78 3.26
N ASP A 28 9.72 -8.81 3.42
CA ASP A 28 10.31 -8.13 2.28
C ASP A 28 11.24 -9.10 1.54
N TRP A 29 11.06 -9.23 0.23
CA TRP A 29 11.81 -10.15 -0.61
C TRP A 29 12.54 -9.42 -1.72
N VAL A 30 13.85 -9.25 -1.55
CA VAL A 30 14.73 -8.58 -2.50
C VAL A 30 15.24 -9.59 -3.52
N ALA A 31 14.48 -9.78 -4.62
CA ALA A 31 14.82 -10.79 -5.62
C ALA A 31 15.77 -10.29 -6.72
N ASN A 32 15.87 -8.97 -6.95
CA ASN A 32 16.66 -8.40 -8.03
C ASN A 32 18.18 -8.48 -7.77
N HIS A 33 18.63 -8.41 -6.52
CA HIS A 33 20.04 -8.31 -6.16
C HIS A 33 20.31 -8.87 -4.76
N THR A 34 21.58 -9.01 -4.42
CA THR A 34 22.04 -9.28 -3.06
C THR A 34 23.00 -8.18 -2.61
N ALA A 35 23.33 -8.15 -1.31
CA ALA A 35 24.47 -7.36 -0.85
C ALA A 35 25.78 -7.85 -1.50
N ARG A 36 26.79 -6.98 -1.63
CA ARG A 36 28.07 -7.34 -2.25
C ARG A 36 28.92 -8.29 -1.44
N ASP A 37 28.65 -8.44 -0.17
CA ASP A 37 29.28 -9.39 0.75
C ASP A 37 28.44 -10.67 0.94
N ALA A 38 27.37 -10.84 0.14
CA ALA A 38 26.53 -12.03 0.20
C ALA A 38 27.35 -13.30 -0.07
N ARG A 39 27.12 -14.32 0.75
CA ARG A 39 27.82 -15.61 0.66
C ARG A 39 27.70 -16.25 -0.73
N TRP A 40 26.59 -16.04 -1.42
CA TRP A 40 26.38 -16.56 -2.77
C TRP A 40 27.43 -16.08 -3.77
N ILE A 41 28.00 -14.89 -3.60
CA ILE A 41 29.06 -14.37 -4.50
C ILE A 41 30.29 -15.25 -4.47
N ALA A 42 30.62 -15.80 -3.30
CA ALA A 42 31.77 -16.68 -3.09
C ALA A 42 31.43 -18.18 -3.28
N GLU A 43 30.25 -18.61 -2.93
CA GLU A 43 29.86 -20.02 -2.83
C GLU A 43 29.15 -20.54 -4.09
N LYS A 44 28.57 -19.68 -4.93
CA LYS A 44 27.76 -20.06 -6.09
C LYS A 44 28.52 -19.81 -7.41
N PRO A 45 28.08 -20.44 -8.51
CA PRO A 45 28.68 -20.19 -9.81
C PRO A 45 28.67 -18.71 -10.19
N ALA A 46 29.73 -18.29 -10.90
CA ALA A 46 29.84 -16.91 -11.35
C ALA A 46 28.69 -16.46 -12.24
N SER A 47 27.98 -17.39 -12.90
CA SER A 47 26.79 -17.16 -13.73
C SER A 47 25.56 -16.69 -12.96
N TRP A 48 25.56 -16.84 -11.62
CA TRP A 48 24.42 -16.39 -10.79
C TRP A 48 24.27 -14.87 -10.73
N TYR A 49 25.33 -14.15 -11.09
CA TYR A 49 25.33 -12.69 -11.09
C TYR A 49 25.59 -12.15 -12.49
N GLU A 50 24.88 -11.10 -12.88
CA GLU A 50 25.26 -10.33 -14.05
C GLU A 50 26.67 -9.77 -13.85
N ARG A 51 27.44 -9.58 -14.96
CA ARG A 51 28.83 -9.14 -14.91
C ARG A 51 29.03 -7.82 -15.64
N ASP A 52 29.84 -6.97 -15.03
CA ASP A 52 30.34 -5.76 -15.69
C ASP A 52 31.46 -6.10 -16.72
N ALA A 53 31.92 -5.09 -17.45
CA ALA A 53 32.99 -5.27 -18.45
C ALA A 53 34.33 -5.77 -17.87
N ALA A 54 34.53 -5.65 -16.56
CA ALA A 54 35.72 -6.18 -15.85
C ALA A 54 35.49 -7.57 -15.25
N GLY A 55 34.33 -8.20 -15.51
CA GLY A 55 33.99 -9.53 -15.01
C GLY A 55 33.55 -9.57 -13.54
N ARG A 56 33.31 -8.42 -12.89
CA ARG A 56 32.83 -8.32 -11.51
C ARG A 56 31.30 -8.39 -11.50
N PRO A 57 30.66 -8.77 -10.38
CA PRO A 57 29.20 -8.66 -10.24
C PRO A 57 28.74 -7.24 -10.59
N ALA A 58 27.77 -7.15 -11.49
CA ALA A 58 27.23 -5.86 -11.93
C ALA A 58 26.48 -5.18 -10.79
N VAL A 59 26.49 -3.84 -10.80
CA VAL A 59 25.73 -2.99 -9.89
C VAL A 59 24.49 -2.51 -10.64
N PRO A 60 23.28 -2.73 -10.14
CA PRO A 60 22.11 -2.12 -10.71
C PRO A 60 22.10 -0.61 -10.37
N TRP A 61 22.01 0.24 -11.39
CA TRP A 61 22.06 1.71 -11.26
C TRP A 61 23.25 2.22 -10.42
N ASP A 62 22.98 3.03 -9.40
CA ASP A 62 23.94 3.61 -8.46
C ASP A 62 23.98 2.90 -7.10
N TRP A 63 23.31 1.73 -6.96
CA TRP A 63 23.26 0.95 -5.72
C TRP A 63 24.57 0.19 -5.48
N SER A 64 25.61 0.94 -5.17
CA SER A 64 27.02 0.49 -5.14
C SER A 64 27.30 -0.63 -4.13
N ASP A 65 26.44 -0.83 -3.15
CA ASP A 65 26.51 -1.87 -2.12
C ASP A 65 25.85 -3.20 -2.54
N THR A 66 25.27 -3.26 -3.75
CA THR A 66 24.53 -4.42 -4.25
C THR A 66 25.23 -5.14 -5.42
N ALA A 67 24.79 -6.37 -5.68
CA ALA A 67 25.22 -7.22 -6.79
C ALA A 67 23.99 -7.82 -7.49
N LYS A 68 23.81 -7.53 -8.78
CA LYS A 68 22.63 -7.92 -9.55
C LYS A 68 22.62 -9.42 -9.86
N LEU A 69 21.52 -10.10 -9.53
CA LEU A 69 21.31 -11.51 -9.85
C LEU A 69 21.01 -11.68 -11.35
N ASN A 70 21.46 -12.81 -11.90
CA ASN A 70 21.28 -13.15 -13.31
C ASN A 70 20.16 -14.17 -13.50
N TYR A 71 19.00 -13.70 -13.87
CA TYR A 71 17.82 -14.54 -14.14
C TYR A 71 17.88 -15.31 -15.48
N ALA A 72 18.95 -15.20 -16.28
CA ALA A 72 19.21 -16.13 -17.36
C ALA A 72 19.64 -17.51 -16.83
N ASP A 73 20.16 -17.58 -15.58
CA ASP A 73 20.52 -18.83 -14.91
C ASP A 73 19.31 -19.37 -14.10
N ARG A 74 18.80 -20.52 -14.54
CA ARG A 74 17.63 -21.15 -13.89
C ARG A 74 17.92 -21.70 -12.48
N ASP A 75 19.18 -21.84 -12.09
CA ASP A 75 19.52 -22.23 -10.71
C ASP A 75 19.27 -21.09 -9.73
N VAL A 76 19.39 -19.83 -10.17
CA VAL A 76 18.97 -18.66 -9.39
C VAL A 76 17.47 -18.74 -9.09
N TRP A 77 16.64 -19.09 -10.09
CA TRP A 77 15.20 -19.25 -9.90
C TRP A 77 14.86 -20.27 -8.82
N ARG A 78 15.50 -21.45 -8.91
CA ARG A 78 15.28 -22.51 -7.93
C ARG A 78 15.69 -22.09 -6.53
N ALA A 79 16.88 -21.49 -6.40
CA ALA A 79 17.38 -21.05 -5.12
C ALA A 79 16.54 -19.97 -4.46
N GLN A 80 16.02 -19.01 -5.24
CA GLN A 80 15.09 -18.00 -4.75
C GLN A 80 13.78 -18.64 -4.29
N ALA A 81 13.17 -19.49 -5.12
CA ALA A 81 11.93 -20.17 -4.78
C ALA A 81 12.08 -21.10 -3.55
N ASP A 82 13.19 -21.83 -3.44
CA ASP A 82 13.51 -22.69 -2.28
C ASP A 82 13.62 -21.87 -0.99
N ALA A 83 14.26 -20.70 -1.07
CA ALA A 83 14.40 -19.81 0.07
C ALA A 83 13.06 -19.19 0.49
N MET A 84 12.19 -18.82 -0.46
CA MET A 84 10.83 -18.35 -0.15
C MET A 84 10.00 -19.47 0.50
N GLU A 85 10.01 -20.67 -0.07
CA GLU A 85 9.31 -21.83 0.48
C GLU A 85 9.77 -22.19 1.90
N PHE A 86 11.08 -22.05 2.20
CA PHE A 86 11.61 -22.23 3.55
C PHE A 86 10.91 -21.33 4.58
N TRP A 87 10.73 -20.04 4.29
CA TRP A 87 10.07 -19.12 5.21
C TRP A 87 8.57 -19.43 5.41
N LEU A 88 7.90 -19.91 4.36
CA LEU A 88 6.50 -20.33 4.45
C LEU A 88 6.33 -21.61 5.28
N THR A 89 7.24 -22.59 5.09
CA THR A 89 7.07 -23.93 5.67
C THR A 89 7.70 -24.10 7.04
N GLN A 90 8.78 -23.37 7.32
CA GLN A 90 9.52 -23.52 8.58
C GLN A 90 9.20 -22.42 9.59
N HIS A 91 8.72 -21.25 9.11
CA HIS A 91 8.53 -20.07 9.93
C HIS A 91 7.12 -19.46 9.79
N ASP A 92 6.24 -20.14 9.07
CA ASP A 92 4.80 -19.85 8.93
C ASP A 92 4.47 -18.39 8.55
N VAL A 93 5.34 -17.73 7.77
CA VAL A 93 4.99 -16.41 7.21
C VAL A 93 3.86 -16.55 6.18
N ASP A 94 3.10 -15.46 5.93
CA ASP A 94 1.90 -15.52 5.11
C ASP A 94 2.11 -15.06 3.67
N GLY A 95 3.29 -14.55 3.37
CA GLY A 95 3.62 -14.09 2.03
C GLY A 95 4.80 -13.15 1.97
N PHE A 96 4.87 -12.40 0.87
CA PHE A 96 6.02 -11.56 0.56
C PHE A 96 5.60 -10.22 -0.05
N ARG A 97 6.31 -9.16 0.36
CA ARG A 97 6.42 -7.92 -0.39
C ARG A 97 7.66 -8.03 -1.26
N CYS A 98 7.50 -8.04 -2.57
CA CYS A 98 8.59 -8.27 -3.51
C CYS A 98 9.15 -6.92 -3.99
N ASP A 99 10.36 -6.61 -3.51
CA ASP A 99 11.12 -5.41 -3.82
C ASP A 99 11.36 -5.29 -5.32
N MET A 100 11.11 -4.09 -5.88
CA MET A 100 11.37 -3.77 -7.29
C MET A 100 10.96 -4.91 -8.24
N ALA A 101 9.76 -5.46 -8.05
CA ALA A 101 9.30 -6.68 -8.73
C ALA A 101 9.37 -6.61 -10.26
N MET A 102 9.23 -5.41 -10.85
CA MET A 102 9.33 -5.17 -12.29
C MET A 102 10.74 -5.40 -12.88
N LEU A 103 11.77 -5.48 -12.03
CA LEU A 103 13.15 -5.71 -12.47
C LEU A 103 13.52 -7.18 -12.57
N VAL A 104 12.63 -8.05 -12.14
CA VAL A 104 12.75 -9.50 -12.17
C VAL A 104 11.78 -10.05 -13.22
N PRO A 105 12.18 -11.04 -14.04
CA PRO A 105 11.29 -11.57 -15.09
C PRO A 105 9.95 -12.03 -14.54
N ILE A 106 8.84 -11.65 -15.21
CA ILE A 106 7.50 -12.03 -14.79
C ILE A 106 7.30 -13.55 -14.77
N GLU A 107 7.99 -14.26 -15.66
CA GLU A 107 7.94 -15.72 -15.75
C GLU A 107 8.49 -16.37 -14.47
N PHE A 108 9.50 -15.76 -13.82
CA PHE A 108 9.98 -16.21 -12.51
C PHE A 108 8.88 -16.06 -11.45
N TRP A 109 8.21 -14.90 -11.41
CA TRP A 109 7.14 -14.66 -10.45
C TRP A 109 5.96 -15.61 -10.66
N ASN A 110 5.54 -15.83 -11.91
CA ASN A 110 4.46 -16.75 -12.26
C ASN A 110 4.77 -18.18 -11.81
N GLU A 111 5.96 -18.71 -12.16
CA GLU A 111 6.39 -20.06 -11.80
C GLU A 111 6.54 -20.21 -10.26
N THR A 112 7.16 -19.21 -9.62
CA THR A 112 7.42 -19.23 -8.18
C THR A 112 6.13 -19.12 -7.38
N SER A 113 5.26 -18.17 -7.68
CA SER A 113 3.96 -18.01 -6.99
C SER A 113 3.09 -19.26 -7.13
N LEU A 114 3.03 -19.84 -8.32
CA LEU A 114 2.31 -21.10 -8.53
C LEU A 114 2.87 -22.24 -7.65
N ARG A 115 4.18 -22.36 -7.51
CA ARG A 115 4.84 -23.32 -6.64
C ARG A 115 4.49 -23.07 -5.17
N LEU A 116 4.64 -21.83 -4.72
CA LEU A 116 4.41 -21.45 -3.31
C LEU A 116 2.94 -21.61 -2.89
N ARG A 117 1.98 -21.33 -3.78
CA ARG A 117 0.55 -21.53 -3.51
C ARG A 117 0.15 -22.99 -3.36
N ARG A 118 0.94 -23.94 -3.86
CA ARG A 118 0.73 -25.39 -3.57
C ARG A 118 1.08 -25.75 -2.12
N VAL A 119 2.00 -25.01 -1.52
CA VAL A 119 2.43 -25.19 -0.13
C VAL A 119 1.55 -24.38 0.83
N LYS A 120 1.27 -23.12 0.47
CA LYS A 120 0.41 -22.21 1.24
C LYS A 120 -0.67 -21.61 0.31
N PRO A 121 -1.87 -22.22 0.22
CA PRO A 121 -2.91 -21.79 -0.73
C PRO A 121 -3.40 -20.36 -0.54
N ASP A 122 -3.30 -19.81 0.66
CA ASP A 122 -3.66 -18.44 1.02
C ASP A 122 -2.47 -17.48 1.04
N LEU A 123 -1.36 -17.85 0.37
CA LEU A 123 -0.21 -16.99 0.15
C LEU A 123 -0.62 -15.62 -0.35
N PHE A 124 -0.04 -14.56 0.22
CA PHE A 124 -0.24 -13.19 -0.23
C PHE A 124 1.04 -12.63 -0.87
N MET A 125 0.93 -12.20 -2.12
CA MET A 125 2.06 -11.64 -2.90
C MET A 125 1.78 -10.17 -3.21
N LEU A 126 2.64 -9.29 -2.69
CA LEU A 126 2.61 -7.84 -2.93
C LEU A 126 3.81 -7.42 -3.76
N ALA A 127 3.57 -6.84 -4.92
CA ALA A 127 4.63 -6.30 -5.78
C ALA A 127 4.90 -4.83 -5.47
N GLU A 128 6.15 -4.46 -5.25
CA GLU A 128 6.57 -3.08 -5.43
C GLU A 128 6.79 -2.82 -6.92
N ALA A 129 5.72 -2.49 -7.60
CA ALA A 129 5.61 -2.27 -9.04
C ALA A 129 4.20 -1.79 -9.37
N GLU A 130 3.94 -1.37 -10.62
CA GLU A 130 2.61 -0.97 -11.10
C GLU A 130 2.24 -1.60 -12.46
N GLU A 131 2.97 -2.59 -12.93
CA GLU A 131 2.75 -3.21 -14.23
C GLU A 131 1.54 -4.16 -14.22
N ARG A 132 0.70 -4.08 -15.25
CA ARG A 132 -0.50 -4.91 -15.40
C ARG A 132 -0.19 -6.40 -15.47
N ASN A 133 0.90 -6.78 -16.14
CA ASN A 133 1.29 -8.18 -16.35
C ASN A 133 1.55 -8.96 -15.06
N LEU A 134 1.73 -8.27 -13.93
CA LEU A 134 1.85 -8.88 -12.60
C LEU A 134 0.63 -9.72 -12.19
N PHE A 135 -0.54 -9.44 -12.81
CA PHE A 135 -1.81 -10.08 -12.47
C PHE A 135 -2.31 -11.07 -13.52
N GLU A 136 -1.74 -11.08 -14.73
CA GLU A 136 -2.27 -11.86 -15.88
C GLU A 136 -2.26 -13.38 -15.63
N GLU A 137 -1.24 -13.91 -14.95
CA GLU A 137 -1.14 -15.31 -14.57
C GLU A 137 -1.26 -15.54 -13.05
N GLY A 138 -1.67 -14.51 -12.31
CA GLY A 138 -1.89 -14.59 -10.85
C GLY A 138 -0.63 -14.67 -10.03
N ALA A 139 0.49 -14.11 -10.51
CA ALA A 139 1.73 -14.02 -9.73
C ALA A 139 1.56 -13.22 -8.45
N PHE A 140 0.80 -12.12 -8.50
CA PHE A 140 0.60 -11.21 -7.40
C PHE A 140 -0.89 -10.99 -7.08
N ASP A 141 -1.18 -10.69 -5.82
CA ASP A 141 -2.50 -10.32 -5.31
C ASP A 141 -2.67 -8.80 -5.22
N ALA A 142 -1.55 -8.10 -5.00
CA ALA A 142 -1.52 -6.65 -4.86
C ALA A 142 -0.26 -6.05 -5.49
N CYS A 143 -0.37 -4.78 -5.89
CA CYS A 143 0.77 -3.96 -6.26
C CYS A 143 0.64 -2.55 -5.68
N TYR A 144 1.74 -1.82 -5.64
CA TYR A 144 1.75 -0.44 -5.17
C TYR A 144 0.91 0.47 -6.06
N ALA A 145 0.32 1.51 -5.47
CA ALA A 145 -0.37 2.60 -6.18
C ALA A 145 0.53 3.86 -6.21
N TRP A 146 1.70 3.76 -6.81
CA TRP A 146 2.69 4.84 -6.88
C TRP A 146 2.13 6.09 -7.55
N ARG A 147 1.46 5.92 -8.69
CA ARG A 147 0.84 7.03 -9.41
C ARG A 147 -0.19 7.76 -8.56
N MET A 148 -1.02 7.02 -7.81
CA MET A 148 -1.98 7.62 -6.89
C MET A 148 -1.28 8.39 -5.77
N HIS A 149 -0.22 7.82 -5.20
CA HIS A 149 0.59 8.48 -4.17
C HIS A 149 1.14 9.83 -4.68
N HIS A 150 1.74 9.85 -5.87
CA HIS A 150 2.25 11.07 -6.48
C HIS A 150 1.14 12.10 -6.73
N LEU A 151 -0.02 11.67 -7.27
CA LEU A 151 -1.17 12.55 -7.48
C LEU A 151 -1.70 13.15 -6.17
N MET A 152 -1.77 12.37 -5.08
CA MET A 152 -2.16 12.91 -3.76
C MET A 152 -1.19 13.99 -3.28
N ASN A 153 0.12 13.80 -3.44
CA ASN A 153 1.12 14.83 -3.15
C ASN A 153 0.95 16.07 -4.04
N ASP A 154 0.67 15.90 -5.32
CA ASP A 154 0.47 17.01 -6.25
C ASP A 154 -0.82 17.79 -5.97
N VAL A 155 -1.91 17.12 -5.59
CA VAL A 155 -3.15 17.78 -5.13
C VAL A 155 -2.90 18.56 -3.85
N ALA A 156 -2.23 17.96 -2.85
CA ALA A 156 -1.90 18.63 -1.59
C ALA A 156 -1.05 19.91 -1.81
N ARG A 157 -0.16 19.86 -2.78
CA ARG A 157 0.71 20.99 -3.17
C ARG A 157 0.12 21.92 -4.23
N GLN A 158 -1.15 21.72 -4.60
CA GLN A 158 -1.86 22.50 -5.63
C GLN A 158 -1.18 22.49 -7.01
N ARG A 159 -0.45 21.44 -7.35
CA ARG A 159 0.18 21.23 -8.68
C ARG A 159 -0.80 20.62 -9.67
N THR A 160 -1.81 19.91 -9.17
CA THR A 160 -2.92 19.36 -9.95
C THR A 160 -4.23 19.49 -9.17
N ARG A 161 -5.34 19.12 -9.79
CA ARG A 161 -6.68 19.17 -9.20
C ARG A 161 -7.20 17.79 -8.86
N VAL A 162 -8.29 17.74 -8.11
CA VAL A 162 -8.99 16.49 -7.72
C VAL A 162 -9.39 15.67 -8.95
N THR A 163 -9.68 16.31 -10.08
CA THR A 163 -9.98 15.64 -11.35
C THR A 163 -8.91 14.63 -11.76
N ALA A 164 -7.64 14.90 -11.48
CA ALA A 164 -6.55 13.94 -11.79
C ALA A 164 -6.61 12.65 -10.94
N LEU A 165 -7.03 12.75 -9.68
CA LEU A 165 -7.30 11.57 -8.84
C LEU A 165 -8.52 10.79 -9.35
N ARG A 166 -9.55 11.51 -9.79
CA ARG A 166 -10.76 10.91 -10.40
C ARG A 166 -10.40 10.14 -11.66
N ASP A 167 -9.66 10.77 -12.58
CA ASP A 167 -9.22 10.16 -13.83
C ASP A 167 -8.34 8.93 -13.55
N TYR A 168 -7.48 9.00 -12.53
CA TYR A 168 -6.69 7.84 -12.09
C TYR A 168 -7.59 6.68 -11.66
N ILE A 169 -8.60 6.91 -10.81
CA ILE A 169 -9.49 5.85 -10.32
C ILE A 169 -10.20 5.14 -11.49
N TYR A 170 -10.70 5.90 -12.47
CA TYR A 170 -11.37 5.32 -13.63
C TYR A 170 -10.41 4.58 -14.55
N ALA A 171 -9.22 5.12 -14.81
CA ALA A 171 -8.19 4.44 -15.59
C ALA A 171 -7.73 3.15 -14.91
N ASP A 172 -7.49 3.17 -13.60
CA ASP A 172 -7.08 2.01 -12.81
C ASP A 172 -8.12 0.88 -12.89
N ARG A 173 -9.41 1.22 -12.84
CA ARG A 173 -10.51 0.26 -13.00
C ARG A 173 -10.46 -0.45 -14.38
N ASP A 174 -10.15 0.30 -15.43
CA ASP A 174 -10.17 -0.21 -16.80
C ASP A 174 -8.86 -0.93 -17.17
N ASP A 175 -7.74 -0.56 -16.52
CA ASP A 175 -6.41 -1.10 -16.78
C ASP A 175 -6.10 -2.40 -16.03
N TYR A 176 -6.70 -2.64 -14.86
CA TYR A 176 -6.37 -3.78 -14.01
C TYR A 176 -7.55 -4.71 -13.79
N PRO A 177 -7.32 -6.04 -13.61
CA PRO A 177 -8.40 -6.97 -13.29
C PRO A 177 -9.06 -6.63 -11.95
N ASP A 178 -10.33 -7.02 -11.77
CA ASP A 178 -11.09 -6.73 -10.55
C ASP A 178 -10.45 -7.32 -9.28
N SER A 179 -9.73 -8.44 -9.42
CA SER A 179 -9.00 -9.07 -8.32
C SER A 179 -7.77 -8.26 -7.84
N ALA A 180 -7.22 -7.38 -8.67
CA ALA A 180 -6.03 -6.61 -8.32
C ALA A 180 -6.28 -5.67 -7.14
N MET A 181 -5.48 -5.80 -6.08
CA MET A 181 -5.47 -4.86 -4.97
C MET A 181 -4.37 -3.82 -5.17
N ARG A 182 -4.66 -2.58 -4.75
CA ARG A 182 -3.75 -1.45 -4.93
C ARG A 182 -3.28 -0.95 -3.56
N LEU A 183 -2.00 -1.14 -3.21
CA LEU A 183 -1.45 -0.61 -1.95
C LEU A 183 -1.49 0.91 -1.98
N ALA A 184 -2.41 1.48 -1.22
CA ALA A 184 -2.67 2.91 -1.13
C ALA A 184 -1.97 3.50 0.10
N PHE A 185 -1.14 4.52 -0.07
CA PHE A 185 -0.35 5.05 1.03
C PHE A 185 -0.09 6.56 0.91
N THR A 186 0.00 7.21 2.05
CA THR A 186 0.49 8.60 2.17
C THR A 186 1.98 8.65 2.45
N SER A 187 2.54 7.58 3.02
CA SER A 187 3.98 7.42 3.28
C SER A 187 4.37 5.94 3.26
N ASN A 188 5.63 5.66 3.00
CA ASN A 188 6.30 4.38 3.18
C ASN A 188 7.77 4.64 3.55
N HIS A 189 8.59 3.57 3.66
CA HIS A 189 9.99 3.68 4.06
C HIS A 189 10.84 4.49 3.07
N ASP A 190 10.57 4.39 1.75
CA ASP A 190 11.29 5.17 0.73
C ASP A 190 10.86 6.64 0.73
N GLU A 191 9.56 6.89 0.60
CA GLU A 191 9.04 8.25 0.56
C GLU A 191 9.38 9.05 1.80
N ASN A 192 9.28 8.42 2.97
CA ASN A 192 9.64 9.08 4.22
C ASN A 192 11.13 9.45 4.27
N SER A 193 12.01 8.51 3.92
CA SER A 193 13.45 8.72 4.04
C SER A 193 14.03 9.64 2.97
N TRP A 194 13.52 9.56 1.72
CA TRP A 194 14.07 10.30 0.59
C TRP A 194 13.36 11.63 0.30
N ASN A 195 12.04 11.71 0.56
CA ASN A 195 11.21 12.83 0.17
C ASN A 195 10.61 13.61 1.37
N GLY A 196 10.92 13.18 2.59
CA GLY A 196 10.46 13.82 3.81
C GLY A 196 9.23 13.17 4.44
N SER A 197 8.92 13.58 5.66
CA SER A 197 7.75 13.10 6.38
C SER A 197 6.45 13.44 5.67
N GLU A 198 5.35 12.76 6.00
CA GLU A 198 4.02 13.11 5.45
C GLU A 198 3.60 14.54 5.83
N PHE A 199 4.04 15.05 6.98
CA PHE A 199 3.78 16.43 7.41
C PHE A 199 4.43 17.43 6.46
N SER A 200 5.68 17.23 6.08
CA SER A 200 6.40 18.09 5.15
C SER A 200 5.88 17.98 3.70
N ARG A 201 5.38 16.80 3.30
CA ARG A 201 4.91 16.55 1.94
C ARG A 201 3.47 16.96 1.72
N LEU A 202 2.57 16.64 2.66
CA LEU A 202 1.13 16.82 2.52
C LEU A 202 0.59 18.00 3.34
N GLY A 203 1.30 18.48 4.36
CA GLY A 203 0.86 19.60 5.20
C GLY A 203 -0.53 19.35 5.81
N ASP A 204 -1.43 20.32 5.65
CA ASP A 204 -2.80 20.23 6.17
C ASP A 204 -3.67 19.19 5.47
N ALA A 205 -3.29 18.75 4.26
CA ALA A 205 -4.01 17.70 3.52
C ALA A 205 -3.76 16.29 4.07
N ARG A 206 -2.80 16.06 4.99
CA ARG A 206 -2.36 14.71 5.41
C ARG A 206 -3.50 13.83 5.92
N GLU A 207 -4.41 14.38 6.73
CA GLU A 207 -5.53 13.59 7.29
C GLU A 207 -6.52 13.15 6.21
N ILE A 208 -6.95 14.07 5.34
CA ILE A 208 -7.89 13.74 4.28
C ILE A 208 -7.27 12.81 3.23
N MET A 209 -5.97 12.92 2.95
CA MET A 209 -5.27 11.99 2.06
C MET A 209 -5.15 10.60 2.70
N ALA A 210 -4.92 10.51 4.01
CA ALA A 210 -5.02 9.23 4.72
C ALA A 210 -6.43 8.64 4.60
N VAL A 211 -7.49 9.44 4.88
CA VAL A 211 -8.88 9.02 4.68
C VAL A 211 -9.12 8.50 3.26
N PHE A 212 -8.63 9.21 2.25
CA PHE A 212 -8.77 8.81 0.85
C PHE A 212 -8.22 7.41 0.58
N THR A 213 -7.04 7.06 1.16
CA THR A 213 -6.47 5.71 1.00
C THR A 213 -7.35 4.59 1.56
N PHE A 214 -8.21 4.91 2.54
CA PHE A 214 -9.12 3.93 3.15
C PHE A 214 -10.43 3.75 2.39
N VAL A 215 -10.86 4.74 1.58
CA VAL A 215 -12.15 4.69 0.87
C VAL A 215 -12.03 4.44 -0.62
N VAL A 216 -10.83 4.61 -1.21
CA VAL A 216 -10.60 4.39 -2.64
C VAL A 216 -10.92 2.95 -3.06
N PRO A 217 -11.53 2.72 -4.25
CA PRO A 217 -11.82 1.37 -4.73
C PRO A 217 -10.51 0.56 -4.91
N ARG A 218 -10.59 -0.75 -4.67
CA ARG A 218 -9.48 -1.71 -4.72
C ARG A 218 -8.32 -1.41 -3.75
N GLY A 219 -8.38 -0.28 -3.02
CA GLY A 219 -7.33 0.17 -2.14
C GLY A 219 -7.05 -0.82 -1.01
N LEU A 220 -5.78 -1.05 -0.72
CA LEU A 220 -5.26 -1.71 0.47
C LEU A 220 -4.45 -0.64 1.22
N PRO A 221 -5.00 0.01 2.26
CA PRO A 221 -4.32 1.12 2.91
C PRO A 221 -3.09 0.64 3.69
N LEU A 222 -1.98 1.36 3.53
CA LEU A 222 -0.77 1.20 4.33
C LEU A 222 -0.70 2.32 5.37
N ILE A 223 -0.46 1.95 6.62
CA ILE A 223 -0.05 2.85 7.69
C ILE A 223 1.44 2.61 7.93
N TYR A 224 2.28 3.58 7.56
CA TYR A 224 3.72 3.47 7.77
C TYR A 224 4.08 3.72 9.23
N THR A 225 5.16 3.11 9.69
CA THR A 225 5.69 3.23 11.07
C THR A 225 5.74 4.69 11.55
N GLY A 226 5.06 4.96 12.68
CA GLY A 226 5.01 6.28 13.29
C GLY A 226 3.84 7.17 12.85
N GLN A 227 3.14 6.87 11.75
CA GLN A 227 1.95 7.64 11.34
C GLN A 227 0.86 7.61 12.41
N GLU A 228 0.62 6.45 13.03
CA GLU A 228 -0.40 6.23 14.05
C GLU A 228 -0.15 6.98 15.37
N ILE A 229 1.03 7.57 15.52
CA ILE A 229 1.34 8.48 16.63
C ILE A 229 1.69 9.90 16.15
N GLY A 230 1.55 10.18 14.86
CA GLY A 230 1.85 11.48 14.26
C GLY A 230 3.32 11.87 14.40
N TYR A 231 4.23 10.92 14.22
CA TYR A 231 5.67 11.17 14.36
C TYR A 231 6.21 11.89 13.12
N ASP A 232 6.37 13.21 13.23
CA ASP A 232 6.91 14.08 12.16
C ASP A 232 8.44 13.95 12.09
N HIS A 233 8.90 12.90 11.40
CA HIS A 233 10.32 12.61 11.25
C HIS A 233 10.60 11.92 9.91
N SER A 234 11.71 12.30 9.27
CA SER A 234 12.26 11.58 8.12
C SER A 234 13.33 10.62 8.61
N PHE A 235 13.05 9.33 8.58
CA PHE A 235 13.98 8.31 9.05
C PHE A 235 15.24 8.24 8.19
N ALA A 236 16.38 8.06 8.84
CA ALA A 236 17.63 7.77 8.15
C ALA A 236 17.54 6.41 7.43
N PHE A 237 17.81 6.37 6.12
CA PHE A 237 17.61 5.16 5.32
C PHE A 237 18.59 4.04 5.64
N PHE A 238 19.86 4.38 5.88
CA PHE A 238 20.93 3.41 6.10
C PHE A 238 21.36 3.25 7.57
N ASP A 239 20.82 4.05 8.45
CA ASP A 239 21.24 4.11 9.86
C ASP A 239 20.12 3.64 10.80
N ARG A 240 20.50 3.25 11.99
CA ARG A 240 19.55 2.96 13.07
C ARG A 240 18.92 4.26 13.56
N ASP A 241 17.63 4.43 13.31
CA ASP A 241 16.88 5.64 13.65
C ASP A 241 15.54 5.27 14.34
N PRO A 242 15.56 4.91 15.64
CA PRO A 242 14.38 4.44 16.33
C PRO A 242 13.47 5.60 16.75
N ILE A 243 12.17 5.35 16.79
CA ILE A 243 11.22 6.26 17.44
C ILE A 243 11.55 6.32 18.94
N PRO A 244 11.93 7.49 19.48
CA PRO A 244 12.40 7.57 20.87
C PRO A 244 11.30 7.34 21.90
N ARG A 245 10.04 7.62 21.54
CA ARG A 245 8.89 7.48 22.42
C ARG A 245 7.64 7.13 21.60
N TYR A 246 7.10 5.95 21.85
CA TYR A 246 5.92 5.43 21.17
C TYR A 246 4.71 5.49 22.09
N GLU A 247 3.93 6.56 22.01
CA GLU A 247 2.77 6.77 22.89
C GLU A 247 1.51 7.10 22.10
N ALA A 248 0.40 6.48 22.51
CA ALA A 248 -0.91 6.74 21.93
C ALA A 248 -1.34 8.19 22.15
N ASN A 249 -1.89 8.79 21.10
CA ASN A 249 -2.37 10.17 21.08
C ASN A 249 -3.58 10.35 20.14
N ALA A 250 -3.87 11.58 19.72
CA ALA A 250 -4.99 11.88 18.82
C ALA A 250 -4.87 11.14 17.48
N PHE A 251 -3.66 11.00 16.91
CA PHE A 251 -3.42 10.26 15.66
C PHE A 251 -3.73 8.78 15.84
N THR A 252 -3.37 8.18 16.97
CA THR A 252 -3.73 6.79 17.28
C THR A 252 -5.25 6.61 17.27
N GLY A 253 -5.98 7.59 17.85
CA GLY A 253 -7.44 7.61 17.80
C GLY A 253 -7.99 7.75 16.37
N PHE A 254 -7.36 8.58 15.55
CA PHE A 254 -7.73 8.78 14.15
C PHE A 254 -7.55 7.50 13.32
N TYR A 255 -6.37 6.89 13.33
CA TYR A 255 -6.10 5.65 12.57
C TYR A 255 -6.91 4.46 13.07
N ARG A 256 -7.19 4.40 14.39
CA ARG A 256 -8.09 3.38 14.95
C ARG A 256 -9.50 3.49 14.37
N ARG A 257 -10.03 4.71 14.19
CA ARG A 257 -11.34 4.91 13.55
C ARG A 257 -11.32 4.52 12.07
N LEU A 258 -10.26 4.85 11.33
CA LEU A 258 -10.12 4.47 9.93
C LEU A 258 -10.00 2.95 9.75
N THR A 259 -9.23 2.28 10.59
CA THR A 259 -9.12 0.81 10.55
C THR A 259 -10.45 0.15 10.92
N ALA A 260 -11.16 0.64 11.93
CA ALA A 260 -12.50 0.16 12.28
C ALA A 260 -13.49 0.41 11.14
N LEU A 261 -13.53 1.61 10.57
CA LEU A 261 -14.37 1.92 9.40
C LEU A 261 -14.17 0.88 8.30
N ARG A 262 -12.94 0.56 7.97
CA ARG A 262 -12.63 -0.41 6.91
C ARG A 262 -12.99 -1.84 7.30
N HIS A 263 -12.68 -2.24 8.53
CA HIS A 263 -12.95 -3.59 9.03
C HIS A 263 -14.46 -3.87 9.12
N ASP A 264 -15.23 -2.89 9.57
CA ASP A 264 -16.67 -3.03 9.83
C ASP A 264 -17.53 -2.84 8.57
N ASN A 265 -16.93 -2.37 7.46
CA ASN A 265 -17.68 -2.08 6.23
C ASN A 265 -17.15 -2.90 5.03
N PRO A 266 -17.82 -4.02 4.69
CA PRO A 266 -17.47 -4.85 3.53
C PRO A 266 -17.36 -4.07 2.20
N ALA A 267 -18.13 -3.00 2.05
CA ALA A 267 -18.04 -2.12 0.87
C ALA A 267 -16.64 -1.53 0.66
N LEU A 268 -15.83 -1.40 1.72
CA LEU A 268 -14.47 -0.89 1.66
C LEU A 268 -13.41 -1.98 1.51
N ALA A 269 -13.77 -3.23 1.36
CA ALA A 269 -12.81 -4.31 1.17
C ALA A 269 -11.93 -4.05 -0.08
N ALA A 270 -10.71 -4.62 -0.08
CA ALA A 270 -9.80 -4.50 -1.21
C ALA A 270 -10.15 -5.48 -2.34
N GLY A 271 -9.72 -5.17 -3.56
CA GLY A 271 -9.93 -5.98 -4.74
C GLY A 271 -11.42 -6.19 -5.06
N GLU A 272 -11.76 -7.32 -5.64
CA GLU A 272 -13.11 -7.67 -6.08
C GLU A 272 -14.14 -7.84 -4.97
N ARG A 273 -13.67 -8.05 -3.72
CA ARG A 273 -14.56 -8.18 -2.56
C ARG A 273 -15.14 -6.84 -2.10
N GLY A 274 -14.57 -5.74 -2.55
CA GLY A 274 -15.05 -4.40 -2.22
C GLY A 274 -16.29 -4.01 -3.02
N GLY A 275 -17.03 -3.05 -2.48
CA GLY A 275 -18.22 -2.51 -3.13
C GLY A 275 -17.87 -1.73 -4.40
N ALA A 276 -18.80 -1.72 -5.35
CA ALA A 276 -18.73 -0.85 -6.50
C ALA A 276 -18.60 0.61 -6.08
N MET A 277 -17.92 1.41 -6.88
CA MET A 277 -17.83 2.86 -6.69
C MET A 277 -18.79 3.57 -7.61
N THR A 278 -19.57 4.47 -7.03
CA THR A 278 -20.36 5.48 -7.76
C THR A 278 -19.94 6.86 -7.29
N GLU A 279 -19.71 7.75 -8.23
CA GLU A 279 -19.48 9.16 -7.91
C GLU A 279 -20.80 9.94 -7.94
N ILE A 280 -21.02 10.74 -6.91
CA ILE A 280 -22.17 11.66 -6.81
C ILE A 280 -21.78 12.97 -7.49
N ARG A 281 -22.62 13.49 -8.39
CA ARG A 281 -22.41 14.78 -9.03
C ARG A 281 -22.49 15.92 -8.02
N ASN A 282 -21.58 16.87 -8.15
CA ASN A 282 -21.50 18.05 -7.30
C ASN A 282 -21.15 19.31 -8.12
N ASN A 283 -21.26 20.48 -7.49
CA ASN A 283 -21.02 21.79 -8.10
C ASN A 283 -19.53 22.20 -8.12
N ALA A 284 -18.62 21.43 -7.51
CA ALA A 284 -17.24 21.80 -7.28
C ALA A 284 -16.26 20.65 -7.65
N GLU A 285 -16.42 20.05 -8.82
CA GLU A 285 -15.69 18.85 -9.26
C GLU A 285 -14.17 18.99 -9.22
N ASP A 286 -13.64 20.22 -9.29
CA ASP A 286 -12.22 20.51 -9.19
C ASP A 286 -11.66 20.43 -7.76
N CYS A 287 -12.52 20.45 -6.74
CA CYS A 287 -12.19 20.50 -5.32
C CYS A 287 -12.82 19.36 -4.51
N LEU A 288 -14.04 18.99 -4.88
CA LEU A 288 -14.89 18.08 -4.12
C LEU A 288 -14.94 16.70 -4.79
N MET A 289 -14.64 15.67 -4.02
CA MET A 289 -14.91 14.29 -4.40
C MET A 289 -16.01 13.72 -3.51
N THR A 290 -17.07 13.25 -4.15
CA THR A 290 -18.24 12.65 -3.50
C THR A 290 -18.42 11.24 -4.03
N LEU A 291 -18.11 10.24 -3.26
CA LEU A 291 -18.17 8.85 -3.70
C LEU A 291 -18.99 7.97 -2.77
N VAL A 292 -19.60 6.97 -3.36
CA VAL A 292 -20.29 5.88 -2.68
C VAL A 292 -19.56 4.58 -2.98
N ARG A 293 -19.29 3.79 -1.94
CA ARG A 293 -18.88 2.40 -2.05
C ARG A 293 -20.02 1.53 -1.56
N GLU A 294 -20.46 0.58 -2.36
CA GLU A 294 -21.68 -0.18 -2.06
C GLU A 294 -21.55 -1.66 -2.42
N THR A 295 -21.94 -2.51 -1.48
CA THR A 295 -22.30 -3.93 -1.69
C THR A 295 -23.80 -4.11 -1.52
N ALA A 296 -24.33 -5.33 -1.63
CA ALA A 296 -25.74 -5.60 -1.45
C ALA A 296 -26.29 -5.11 -0.09
N ASP A 297 -25.48 -5.25 0.97
CA ASP A 297 -25.92 -5.03 2.35
C ASP A 297 -25.16 -3.93 3.11
N ASN A 298 -24.21 -3.28 2.47
CA ASN A 298 -23.37 -2.27 3.12
C ASN A 298 -23.07 -1.11 2.18
N ARG A 299 -23.10 0.09 2.72
CA ARG A 299 -22.83 1.32 1.97
C ARG A 299 -22.02 2.31 2.79
N VAL A 300 -21.00 2.87 2.17
CA VAL A 300 -20.20 3.98 2.70
C VAL A 300 -20.27 5.14 1.73
N VAL A 301 -20.60 6.32 2.24
CA VAL A 301 -20.60 7.58 1.48
C VAL A 301 -19.47 8.46 2.00
N ALA A 302 -18.58 8.91 1.11
CA ALA A 302 -17.50 9.80 1.45
C ALA A 302 -17.62 11.11 0.67
N VAL A 303 -17.61 12.22 1.40
CA VAL A 303 -17.65 13.59 0.87
C VAL A 303 -16.38 14.29 1.32
N MET A 304 -15.52 14.67 0.37
CA MET A 304 -14.14 15.10 0.65
C MET A 304 -13.83 16.40 -0.10
N ASN A 305 -13.61 17.49 0.62
CA ASN A 305 -13.04 18.71 0.06
C ASN A 305 -11.50 18.54 0.00
N LEU A 306 -11.01 18.07 -1.12
CA LEU A 306 -9.57 17.84 -1.38
C LEU A 306 -8.90 19.13 -1.89
N SER A 307 -9.21 20.27 -1.27
CA SER A 307 -8.63 21.57 -1.64
C SER A 307 -8.31 22.42 -0.42
N PRO A 308 -7.40 23.42 -0.54
CA PRO A 308 -7.07 24.36 0.53
C PRO A 308 -8.11 25.47 0.69
N TYR A 309 -9.26 25.38 0.02
CA TYR A 309 -10.28 26.41 0.03
C TYR A 309 -11.53 25.95 0.81
N ALA A 310 -12.17 26.88 1.51
CA ALA A 310 -13.54 26.68 1.93
C ALA A 310 -14.44 26.73 0.70
N ILE A 311 -15.36 25.78 0.59
CA ILE A 311 -16.30 25.67 -0.54
C ILE A 311 -17.71 25.56 -0.04
N HIS A 312 -18.65 26.09 -0.82
CA HIS A 312 -20.06 25.77 -0.68
C HIS A 312 -20.36 24.56 -1.56
N ALA A 313 -20.52 23.40 -0.94
CA ALA A 313 -20.77 22.13 -1.61
C ALA A 313 -22.28 21.97 -1.85
N ASP A 314 -22.65 21.65 -3.08
CA ASP A 314 -24.03 21.33 -3.52
C ASP A 314 -23.96 20.00 -4.29
N TYR A 315 -24.63 18.95 -3.76
CA TYR A 315 -24.62 17.62 -4.36
C TYR A 315 -25.93 16.85 -4.14
N TYR A 316 -26.24 15.98 -5.12
CA TYR A 316 -27.47 15.20 -5.15
C TYR A 316 -27.20 13.73 -4.87
N THR A 317 -27.55 13.29 -3.68
CA THR A 317 -27.36 11.90 -3.24
C THR A 317 -28.40 10.95 -3.84
N GLY A 318 -29.57 11.44 -4.22
CA GLY A 318 -30.62 10.66 -4.89
C GLY A 318 -31.00 9.41 -4.09
N ILE A 319 -30.79 8.23 -4.69
CA ILE A 319 -31.09 6.92 -4.08
C ILE A 319 -30.22 6.58 -2.87
N TYR A 320 -29.16 7.33 -2.64
CA TYR A 320 -28.26 7.16 -1.50
C TYR A 320 -28.69 7.98 -0.27
N ALA A 321 -29.80 8.72 -0.35
CA ALA A 321 -30.38 9.38 0.81
C ALA A 321 -30.79 8.36 1.88
N GLY A 322 -30.62 8.73 3.16
CA GLY A 322 -30.99 7.84 4.27
C GLY A 322 -30.31 8.17 5.59
N MET A 323 -30.52 7.31 6.57
CA MET A 323 -29.85 7.41 7.86
C MET A 323 -28.49 6.72 7.81
N TYR A 324 -27.46 7.43 8.23
CA TYR A 324 -26.08 6.96 8.31
C TYR A 324 -25.50 7.21 9.69
N THR A 325 -24.40 6.53 9.98
CA THR A 325 -23.56 6.86 11.13
C THR A 325 -22.27 7.47 10.62
N ASP A 326 -21.97 8.69 11.06
CA ASP A 326 -20.68 9.33 10.76
C ASP A 326 -19.53 8.50 11.38
N ALA A 327 -18.64 8.00 10.54
CA ALA A 327 -17.59 7.06 10.93
C ALA A 327 -16.56 7.68 11.88
N MET A 328 -16.37 9.01 11.82
CA MET A 328 -15.37 9.69 12.63
C MET A 328 -15.89 10.10 14.00
N THR A 329 -17.18 10.32 14.12
CA THR A 329 -17.80 10.77 15.38
C THR A 329 -18.71 9.73 16.04
N GLY A 330 -19.14 8.70 15.31
CA GLY A 330 -20.09 7.69 15.74
C GLY A 330 -21.54 8.23 15.86
N ARG A 331 -21.81 9.44 15.38
CA ARG A 331 -23.15 10.05 15.50
C ARG A 331 -24.05 9.67 14.35
N PRO A 332 -25.30 9.31 14.61
CA PRO A 332 -26.27 9.12 13.55
C PRO A 332 -26.63 10.46 12.91
N GLY A 333 -26.87 10.46 11.60
CA GLY A 333 -27.29 11.63 10.84
C GLY A 333 -28.05 11.25 9.58
N GLU A 334 -28.90 12.16 9.11
CA GLU A 334 -29.62 12.01 7.86
C GLU A 334 -28.78 12.57 6.70
N LEU A 335 -28.52 11.75 5.70
CA LEU A 335 -28.04 12.20 4.40
C LEU A 335 -29.29 12.46 3.52
N ARG A 336 -29.55 13.72 3.23
CA ARG A 336 -30.72 14.11 2.44
C ARG A 336 -30.49 13.86 0.95
N GLY A 337 -31.57 13.75 0.16
CA GLY A 337 -31.48 13.56 -1.29
C GLY A 337 -30.82 14.72 -2.05
N HIS A 338 -30.81 15.89 -1.47
CA HIS A 338 -30.08 17.09 -1.91
C HIS A 338 -29.41 17.71 -0.67
N VAL A 339 -28.13 18.01 -0.77
CA VAL A 339 -27.32 18.57 0.32
C VAL A 339 -26.63 19.84 -0.17
N GLU A 340 -26.82 20.92 0.59
CA GLU A 340 -26.02 22.15 0.51
C GLU A 340 -25.32 22.35 1.85
N GLU A 341 -24.01 22.51 1.83
CA GLU A 341 -23.24 22.72 3.05
C GLU A 341 -21.91 23.45 2.80
N ASP A 342 -21.47 24.19 3.80
CA ASP A 342 -20.15 24.79 3.79
C ASP A 342 -19.11 23.78 4.29
N MET A 343 -18.10 23.53 3.48
CA MET A 343 -16.99 22.65 3.82
C MET A 343 -15.71 23.45 4.00
N ALA A 344 -15.06 23.25 5.13
CA ALA A 344 -13.73 23.83 5.39
C ALA A 344 -12.66 23.25 4.45
N PRO A 345 -11.51 23.90 4.29
CA PRO A 345 -10.36 23.33 3.60
C PRO A 345 -10.01 21.94 4.15
N TRP A 346 -9.70 21.00 3.27
CA TRP A 346 -9.25 19.65 3.62
C TRP A 346 -10.18 18.91 4.59
N SER A 347 -11.47 19.22 4.55
CA SER A 347 -12.49 18.58 5.40
C SER A 347 -13.21 17.45 4.69
N TYR A 348 -13.74 16.52 5.49
CA TYR A 348 -14.44 15.35 4.97
C TYR A 348 -15.56 14.89 5.89
N ARG A 349 -16.47 14.10 5.32
CA ARG A 349 -17.50 13.33 6.03
C ARG A 349 -17.56 11.92 5.48
N ILE A 350 -17.67 10.95 6.34
CA ILE A 350 -17.80 9.56 5.95
C ILE A 350 -18.89 8.90 6.79
#